data_7706badf06c2af9860ee37f00b1f7d2a
#
_entry.id   7706badf06c2af9860ee37f00b1f7d2a
#
_cell.length_a   1.000
_cell.length_b   1.000
_cell.length_c   1.000
_cell.angle_alpha   90.00
_cell.angle_beta   90.00
_cell.angle_gamma   90.00
#
_symmetry.space_group_name_H-M   'P 1'
#
loop_
_entity.id
_entity.type
_entity.pdbx_description
1 polymer ?
#
loop_
_entity_poly.entity_id
_entity_poly.type
_entity_poly.pdbx_seq_one_letter_code
_entity_poly.pdbx_strand_id
1 'polypeptide(L)'
;ANAYKLPYLSIGAMLWEDLLTESNSTYPSDAVWNKYFYDYVHPADAGYAKYAEYVENYLSGIFAQKTQAPKGVVNSYMPEAPLTSLTVSPYAANAKGQTGVTGFGVDENGYIVSNSPDNSISFKFTGTDLKLWVWATDKSGSIDMEIDGASVGSADLYRASQNHKIIPVASGLENTEHTFRLTPRETENGNQMYLRWFLISGSDNHNGITIVK
;
A
#
# COMPACT_ATOMS: atom_id res chain seq x y z
N ALA A 1 -11.38 1.01 15.11
CA ALA A 1 -11.30 0.24 16.36
C ALA A 1 -12.60 0.37 17.15
N ASN A 2 -13.04 1.58 17.54
CA ASN A 2 -14.20 1.78 18.38
C ASN A 2 -15.51 1.21 17.81
N ALA A 3 -15.77 1.42 16.51
CA ALA A 3 -16.98 0.92 15.86
C ALA A 3 -17.10 -0.61 15.91
N TYR A 4 -15.98 -1.31 15.86
CA TYR A 4 -15.94 -2.77 15.92
C TYR A 4 -15.62 -3.32 17.31
N LYS A 5 -15.49 -2.45 18.31
CA LYS A 5 -15.06 -2.82 19.68
C LYS A 5 -13.75 -3.61 19.69
N LEU A 6 -12.87 -3.32 18.75
CA LEU A 6 -11.55 -3.94 18.69
C LEU A 6 -10.62 -3.25 19.69
N PRO A 7 -9.81 -4.03 20.40
CA PRO A 7 -8.77 -3.46 21.24
C PRO A 7 -7.79 -2.66 20.34
N TYR A 8 -7.32 -1.54 20.87
CA TYR A 8 -6.33 -0.73 20.19
C TYR A 8 -5.31 -0.16 21.17
N LEU A 9 -4.11 0.05 20.70
CA LEU A 9 -3.01 0.66 21.45
C LEU A 9 -2.58 1.95 20.74
N SER A 10 -2.59 3.05 21.47
CA SER A 10 -2.04 4.32 20.97
C SER A 10 -0.63 4.53 21.52
N ILE A 11 0.37 3.96 20.83
CA ILE A 11 1.77 4.10 21.23
C ILE A 11 2.19 5.56 21.32
N GLY A 12 1.75 6.38 20.35
CA GLY A 12 2.07 7.82 20.35
C GLY A 12 1.54 8.55 21.56
N ALA A 13 0.31 8.24 22.00
CA ALA A 13 -0.25 8.88 23.22
C ALA A 13 0.52 8.44 24.48
N MET A 14 0.82 7.15 24.61
CA MET A 14 1.58 6.64 25.78
C MET A 14 2.98 7.23 25.84
N LEU A 15 3.68 7.26 24.71
CA LEU A 15 5.01 7.84 24.64
C LEU A 15 4.98 9.35 24.96
N TRP A 16 3.97 10.07 24.47
CA TRP A 16 3.84 11.49 24.77
C TRP A 16 3.71 11.75 26.28
N GLU A 17 2.91 10.97 26.99
CA GLU A 17 2.77 11.04 28.45
C GLU A 17 4.11 10.78 29.18
N ASP A 18 4.87 9.78 28.73
CA ASP A 18 6.19 9.48 29.29
C ASP A 18 7.17 10.63 29.04
N LEU A 19 7.19 11.20 27.83
CA LEU A 19 8.04 12.34 27.48
C LEU A 19 7.73 13.59 28.33
N LEU A 20 6.44 13.89 28.56
CA LEU A 20 6.01 14.98 29.41
C LEU A 20 6.45 14.75 30.85
N THR A 21 6.26 13.53 31.36
CA THR A 21 6.61 13.15 32.72
C THR A 21 8.12 13.27 32.95
N GLU A 22 8.93 12.75 32.02
CA GLU A 22 10.40 12.81 32.11
C GLU A 22 10.92 14.26 31.98
N SER A 23 10.25 15.07 31.15
CA SER A 23 10.58 16.48 30.98
C SER A 23 10.10 17.35 32.14
N ASN A 24 9.21 16.84 33.00
CA ASN A 24 8.50 17.60 34.03
C ASN A 24 7.92 18.91 33.49
N SER A 25 7.26 18.84 32.35
CA SER A 25 6.79 19.99 31.55
C SER A 25 5.54 19.62 30.76
N THR A 26 4.83 20.64 30.27
CA THR A 26 3.70 20.50 29.34
C THR A 26 4.13 20.26 27.90
N TYR A 27 5.44 20.28 27.61
CA TYR A 27 6.03 19.95 26.32
C TYR A 27 7.38 19.24 26.54
N PRO A 28 7.72 18.21 25.77
CA PRO A 28 9.01 17.52 25.90
C PRO A 28 10.18 18.47 25.68
N SER A 29 11.18 18.40 26.56
CA SER A 29 12.45 19.11 26.32
C SER A 29 13.24 18.47 25.19
N ASP A 30 14.09 19.23 24.49
CA ASP A 30 14.93 18.71 23.41
C ASP A 30 15.82 17.57 23.90
N ALA A 31 16.30 17.62 25.12
CA ALA A 31 17.13 16.56 25.70
C ALA A 31 16.35 15.24 25.84
N VAL A 32 15.10 15.31 26.31
CA VAL A 32 14.24 14.13 26.43
C VAL A 32 13.79 13.67 25.06
N TRP A 33 13.43 14.59 24.15
CA TRP A 33 13.07 14.23 22.79
C TRP A 33 14.20 13.47 22.09
N ASN A 34 15.41 14.02 22.06
CA ASN A 34 16.57 13.44 21.38
C ASN A 34 17.05 12.12 22.01
N LYS A 35 16.64 11.79 23.22
CA LYS A 35 16.87 10.46 23.82
C LYS A 35 16.06 9.38 23.12
N TYR A 36 14.81 9.71 22.70
CA TYR A 36 13.86 8.75 22.14
C TYR A 36 13.72 8.84 20.63
N PHE A 37 14.16 9.93 19.99
CA PHE A 37 14.05 10.15 18.56
C PHE A 37 15.34 10.71 17.98
N TYR A 38 15.69 10.26 16.78
CA TYR A 38 16.79 10.87 16.00
C TYR A 38 16.40 12.20 15.38
N ASP A 39 15.11 12.33 15.07
CA ASP A 39 14.48 13.50 14.48
C ASP A 39 13.01 13.61 14.93
N TYR A 40 12.16 14.31 14.19
CA TYR A 40 10.75 14.44 14.55
C TYR A 40 9.88 13.20 14.26
N VAL A 41 10.44 12.15 13.63
CA VAL A 41 9.67 11.00 13.12
C VAL A 41 10.29 9.66 13.49
N HIS A 42 11.62 9.55 13.44
CA HIS A 42 12.31 8.27 13.56
C HIS A 42 12.74 7.98 15.00
N PRO A 43 12.22 6.91 15.61
CA PRO A 43 12.63 6.52 16.96
C PRO A 43 14.12 6.15 17.01
N ALA A 44 14.79 6.55 18.09
CA ALA A 44 16.08 6.02 18.50
C ALA A 44 15.90 4.67 19.22
N ASP A 45 16.97 3.99 19.56
CA ASP A 45 16.92 2.68 20.25
C ASP A 45 16.08 2.72 21.53
N ALA A 46 16.18 3.80 22.32
CA ALA A 46 15.35 4.00 23.50
C ALA A 46 13.86 4.18 23.17
N GLY A 47 13.55 4.81 22.03
CA GLY A 47 12.18 4.94 21.55
C GLY A 47 11.60 3.59 21.12
N TYR A 48 12.36 2.79 20.39
CA TYR A 48 11.95 1.42 20.03
C TYR A 48 11.77 0.52 21.26
N ALA A 49 12.62 0.65 22.26
CA ALA A 49 12.48 -0.09 23.52
C ALA A 49 11.16 0.28 24.24
N LYS A 50 10.79 1.56 24.26
CA LYS A 50 9.51 2.01 24.80
C LYS A 50 8.33 1.46 24.00
N TYR A 51 8.41 1.44 22.69
CA TYR A 51 7.36 0.85 21.84
C TYR A 51 7.16 -0.64 22.16
N ALA A 52 8.25 -1.39 22.32
CA ALA A 52 8.18 -2.79 22.70
C ALA A 52 7.55 -2.98 24.08
N GLU A 53 7.95 -2.18 25.08
CA GLU A 53 7.38 -2.18 26.42
C GLU A 53 5.85 -1.96 26.40
N TYR A 54 5.37 -0.97 25.65
CA TYR A 54 3.93 -0.69 25.57
C TYR A 54 3.15 -1.82 24.91
N VAL A 55 3.70 -2.41 23.84
CA VAL A 55 3.07 -3.55 23.16
C VAL A 55 3.03 -4.75 24.09
N GLU A 56 4.12 -5.06 24.79
CA GLU A 56 4.20 -6.19 25.72
C GLU A 56 3.18 -6.03 26.87
N ASN A 57 3.15 -4.86 27.51
CA ASN A 57 2.22 -4.57 28.59
C ASN A 57 0.75 -4.67 28.12
N TYR A 58 0.45 -4.14 26.94
CA TYR A 58 -0.87 -4.20 26.37
C TYR A 58 -1.32 -5.62 26.06
N LEU A 59 -0.48 -6.42 25.39
CA LEU A 59 -0.77 -7.81 25.08
C LEU A 59 -0.89 -8.67 26.33
N SER A 60 -0.01 -8.46 27.32
CA SER A 60 -0.07 -9.15 28.60
C SER A 60 -1.38 -8.87 29.32
N GLY A 61 -1.86 -7.63 29.29
CA GLY A 61 -3.16 -7.24 29.84
C GLY A 61 -4.33 -7.93 29.14
N ILE A 62 -4.29 -8.02 27.81
CA ILE A 62 -5.31 -8.73 27.03
C ILE A 62 -5.31 -10.23 27.36
N PHE A 63 -4.16 -10.87 27.35
CA PHE A 63 -4.05 -12.31 27.63
C PHE A 63 -4.42 -12.67 29.06
N ALA A 64 -4.15 -11.80 30.02
CA ALA A 64 -4.52 -11.99 31.41
C ALA A 64 -6.05 -11.97 31.62
N GLN A 65 -6.79 -11.23 30.80
CA GLN A 65 -8.24 -11.13 30.89
C GLN A 65 -8.98 -12.41 30.47
N LYS A 66 -8.31 -13.37 29.84
CA LYS A 66 -8.91 -14.66 29.34
C LYS A 66 -10.23 -14.44 28.61
N THR A 67 -10.37 -13.35 27.91
CA THR A 67 -11.59 -13.07 27.16
C THR A 67 -11.73 -14.11 26.06
N GLN A 68 -12.83 -14.85 26.08
CA GLN A 68 -13.20 -15.66 24.92
C GLN A 68 -13.29 -14.73 23.72
N ALA A 69 -12.73 -15.17 22.61
CA ALA A 69 -12.94 -14.49 21.35
C ALA A 69 -14.45 -14.21 21.19
N PRO A 70 -14.84 -12.99 20.85
CA PRO A 70 -16.26 -12.67 20.70
C PRO A 70 -16.86 -13.67 19.71
N LYS A 71 -17.78 -14.49 20.18
CA LYS A 71 -18.66 -15.30 19.32
C LYS A 71 -19.64 -14.32 18.70
N GLY A 72 -19.27 -13.71 17.60
CA GLY A 72 -20.17 -12.79 16.94
C GLY A 72 -19.65 -12.39 15.59
N VAL A 73 -20.54 -12.36 14.65
CA VAL A 73 -20.31 -11.68 13.38
C VAL A 73 -19.99 -10.24 13.71
N VAL A 74 -18.85 -9.76 13.29
CA VAL A 74 -18.55 -8.33 13.31
C VAL A 74 -19.60 -7.69 12.41
N ASN A 75 -20.56 -6.98 13.00
CA ASN A 75 -21.47 -6.17 12.21
C ASN A 75 -20.64 -5.16 11.44
N SER A 76 -20.68 -5.24 10.13
CA SER A 76 -20.04 -4.26 9.28
C SER A 76 -20.74 -2.92 9.48
N TYR A 77 -20.04 -1.94 10.04
CA TYR A 77 -20.47 -0.55 10.04
C TYR A 77 -20.09 0.16 8.75
N MET A 78 -19.38 -0.51 7.85
CA MET A 78 -19.10 0.00 6.53
C MET A 78 -20.28 -0.35 5.63
N PRO A 79 -20.80 0.62 4.87
CA PRO A 79 -21.87 0.36 3.90
C PRO A 79 -21.40 -0.56 2.76
N GLU A 80 -20.10 -0.71 2.60
CA GLU A 80 -19.47 -1.62 1.65
C GLU A 80 -19.02 -2.87 2.37
N ALA A 81 -19.12 -4.02 1.71
CA ALA A 81 -18.58 -5.27 2.22
C ALA A 81 -17.09 -5.05 2.58
N PRO A 82 -16.65 -5.51 3.77
CA PRO A 82 -15.24 -5.43 4.10
C PRO A 82 -14.44 -6.17 3.02
N LEU A 83 -13.24 -5.69 2.72
CA LEU A 83 -12.31 -6.41 1.87
C LEU A 83 -12.16 -7.83 2.43
N THR A 84 -12.73 -8.80 1.74
CA THR A 84 -12.72 -10.20 2.17
C THR A 84 -11.36 -10.84 1.95
N SER A 85 -10.64 -10.34 0.94
CA SER A 85 -9.24 -10.68 0.68
C SER A 85 -8.55 -9.50 0.00
N LEU A 86 -7.30 -9.28 0.31
CA LEU A 86 -6.42 -8.35 -0.38
C LEU A 86 -5.17 -9.11 -0.79
N THR A 87 -4.98 -9.26 -2.09
CA THR A 87 -3.75 -9.82 -2.65
C THR A 87 -2.84 -8.69 -3.11
N VAL A 88 -1.64 -8.64 -2.56
CA VAL A 88 -0.54 -7.83 -3.07
C VAL A 88 0.28 -8.72 -3.99
N SER A 89 0.15 -8.53 -5.28
CA SER A 89 0.89 -9.31 -6.27
C SER A 89 2.04 -8.48 -6.83
N PRO A 90 3.29 -8.78 -6.43
CA PRO A 90 4.44 -8.25 -7.14
C PRO A 90 4.53 -8.97 -8.47
N TYR A 91 4.47 -8.24 -9.56
CA TYR A 91 4.84 -8.86 -10.83
C TYR A 91 6.34 -9.18 -10.80
N ALA A 92 6.64 -10.48 -10.96
CA ALA A 92 8.01 -10.98 -11.09
C ALA A 92 9.02 -10.38 -10.10
N ALA A 93 8.73 -10.47 -8.82
CA ALA A 93 9.50 -9.85 -7.73
C ALA A 93 11.03 -10.06 -7.80
N ASN A 94 11.49 -10.97 -8.65
CA ASN A 94 12.92 -11.30 -8.84
C ASN A 94 13.32 -11.49 -10.30
N ALA A 95 12.47 -11.23 -11.27
CA ALA A 95 12.79 -11.44 -12.68
C ALA A 95 13.23 -10.12 -13.33
N LYS A 96 14.51 -9.79 -13.19
CA LYS A 96 15.16 -8.77 -14.03
C LYS A 96 15.13 -9.23 -15.49
N GLY A 97 14.65 -8.38 -16.40
CA GLY A 97 14.74 -8.66 -17.82
C GLY A 97 13.52 -8.25 -18.64
N GLN A 98 13.21 -9.05 -19.63
CA GLN A 98 12.16 -8.77 -20.62
C GLN A 98 10.80 -9.28 -20.14
N THR A 99 9.76 -8.46 -20.28
CA THR A 99 8.37 -8.88 -20.06
C THR A 99 7.86 -9.83 -21.16
N GLY A 100 8.55 -9.85 -22.31
CA GLY A 100 8.05 -10.49 -23.54
C GLY A 100 7.05 -9.60 -24.29
N VAL A 101 6.84 -8.37 -23.85
CA VAL A 101 5.98 -7.37 -24.49
C VAL A 101 6.85 -6.21 -24.98
N THR A 102 6.67 -5.84 -26.24
CA THR A 102 7.46 -4.77 -26.89
C THR A 102 7.30 -3.44 -26.13
N GLY A 103 8.42 -2.78 -25.84
CA GLY A 103 8.45 -1.49 -25.14
C GLY A 103 8.39 -1.60 -23.62
N PHE A 104 8.35 -2.82 -23.05
CA PHE A 104 8.33 -3.04 -21.61
C PHE A 104 9.44 -3.98 -21.16
N GLY A 105 10.06 -3.65 -20.04
CA GLY A 105 11.05 -4.47 -19.36
C GLY A 105 10.78 -4.56 -17.85
N VAL A 106 11.62 -5.31 -17.15
CA VAL A 106 11.67 -5.32 -15.69
C VAL A 106 13.04 -4.85 -15.26
N ASP A 107 13.11 -3.79 -14.48
CA ASP A 107 14.36 -3.23 -13.99
C ASP A 107 14.96 -4.05 -12.83
N GLU A 108 16.13 -3.62 -12.35
CA GLU A 108 16.86 -4.29 -11.27
C GLU A 108 16.10 -4.29 -9.91
N ASN A 109 15.15 -3.39 -9.75
CA ASN A 109 14.32 -3.26 -8.55
C ASN A 109 12.99 -3.99 -8.68
N GLY A 110 12.75 -4.67 -9.81
CA GLY A 110 11.51 -5.42 -10.09
C GLY A 110 10.33 -4.55 -10.51
N TYR A 111 10.57 -3.34 -11.01
CA TYR A 111 9.52 -2.52 -11.62
C TYR A 111 9.34 -2.91 -13.09
N ILE A 112 8.09 -3.05 -13.51
CA ILE A 112 7.77 -3.01 -14.93
C ILE A 112 7.99 -1.58 -15.40
N VAL A 113 8.88 -1.38 -16.36
CA VAL A 113 9.24 -0.08 -16.87
C VAL A 113 8.85 0.06 -18.32
N SER A 114 8.42 1.25 -18.70
CA SER A 114 8.24 1.66 -20.08
C SER A 114 8.75 3.09 -20.25
N ASN A 115 9.57 3.28 -21.29
CA ASN A 115 9.98 4.60 -21.77
C ASN A 115 9.43 4.86 -23.20
N SER A 116 8.50 4.01 -23.64
CA SER A 116 7.87 4.09 -24.96
C SER A 116 6.41 4.41 -24.78
N PRO A 117 5.98 5.66 -24.99
CA PRO A 117 4.54 5.98 -24.98
C PRO A 117 3.83 5.20 -26.10
N ASP A 118 2.52 5.03 -25.94
CA ASP A 118 1.63 4.38 -26.90
C ASP A 118 1.76 2.84 -27.04
N ASN A 119 2.80 2.22 -26.49
CA ASN A 119 2.81 0.76 -26.34
C ASN A 119 1.85 0.36 -25.19
N SER A 120 1.21 -0.78 -25.34
CA SER A 120 0.28 -1.27 -24.31
C SER A 120 0.80 -2.59 -23.74
N ILE A 121 0.52 -2.80 -22.46
CA ILE A 121 0.72 -4.08 -21.79
C ILE A 121 -0.60 -4.51 -21.14
N SER A 122 -0.92 -5.79 -21.24
CA SER A 122 -2.15 -6.36 -20.69
C SER A 122 -1.84 -7.42 -19.65
N PHE A 123 -2.71 -7.49 -18.66
CA PHE A 123 -2.60 -8.39 -17.51
C PHE A 123 -3.95 -9.08 -17.29
N LYS A 124 -3.92 -10.33 -16.84
CA LYS A 124 -5.08 -11.03 -16.33
C LYS A 124 -5.02 -11.08 -14.80
N PHE A 125 -6.16 -10.85 -14.18
CA PHE A 125 -6.34 -10.99 -12.73
C PHE A 125 -7.75 -11.49 -12.43
N THR A 126 -7.95 -12.06 -11.24
CA THR A 126 -9.28 -12.42 -10.72
C THR A 126 -9.54 -11.56 -9.48
N GLY A 127 -10.69 -10.91 -9.41
CA GLY A 127 -11.04 -10.09 -8.25
C GLY A 127 -12.10 -9.03 -8.54
N THR A 128 -12.51 -8.33 -7.50
CA THR A 128 -13.57 -7.30 -7.54
C THR A 128 -13.03 -5.88 -7.65
N ASP A 129 -11.76 -5.69 -7.26
CA ASP A 129 -11.13 -4.36 -7.26
C ASP A 129 -9.68 -4.49 -7.71
N LEU A 130 -9.21 -3.46 -8.41
CA LEU A 130 -7.82 -3.34 -8.83
C LEU A 130 -7.29 -1.94 -8.54
N LYS A 131 -6.11 -1.88 -7.90
CA LYS A 131 -5.30 -0.67 -7.80
C LYS A 131 -3.88 -0.98 -8.21
N LEU A 132 -3.16 0.03 -8.68
CA LEU A 132 -1.75 -0.06 -9.01
C LEU A 132 -0.93 0.63 -7.94
N TRP A 133 0.23 0.09 -7.64
CA TRP A 133 1.26 0.76 -6.87
C TRP A 133 2.42 1.09 -7.81
N VAL A 134 2.60 2.38 -8.06
CA VAL A 134 3.61 2.89 -8.98
C VAL A 134 4.64 3.73 -8.23
N TRP A 135 5.85 3.78 -8.76
CA TRP A 135 6.84 4.78 -8.36
C TRP A 135 6.69 5.98 -9.26
N ALA A 136 6.31 7.10 -8.70
CA ALA A 136 6.05 8.36 -9.38
C ALA A 136 7.27 9.28 -9.26
N THR A 137 7.65 9.92 -10.35
CA THR A 137 8.80 10.83 -10.43
C THR A 137 8.43 12.13 -11.15
N ASP A 138 9.36 13.07 -11.16
CA ASP A 138 9.27 14.33 -11.92
C ASP A 138 9.41 14.13 -13.45
N LYS A 139 9.67 12.89 -13.91
CA LYS A 139 9.75 12.50 -15.32
C LYS A 139 8.68 11.49 -15.71
N SER A 140 7.75 11.22 -14.81
CA SER A 140 6.64 10.33 -15.09
C SER A 140 5.61 11.00 -15.98
N GLY A 141 5.11 10.23 -16.94
CA GLY A 141 3.99 10.61 -17.80
C GLY A 141 2.64 10.30 -17.18
N SER A 142 1.69 9.92 -18.01
CA SER A 142 0.38 9.42 -17.60
C SER A 142 0.15 8.01 -18.13
N ILE A 143 -0.94 7.38 -17.70
CA ILE A 143 -1.39 6.07 -18.19
C ILE A 143 -2.86 6.13 -18.56
N ASP A 144 -3.23 5.53 -19.68
CA ASP A 144 -4.60 5.16 -19.99
C ASP A 144 -4.87 3.73 -19.53
N MET A 145 -6.07 3.49 -19.02
CA MET A 145 -6.45 2.23 -18.39
C MET A 145 -7.75 1.68 -18.96
N GLU A 146 -7.76 0.37 -19.20
CA GLU A 146 -8.94 -0.36 -19.70
C GLU A 146 -9.14 -1.63 -18.85
N ILE A 147 -10.41 -1.97 -18.60
CA ILE A 147 -10.81 -3.28 -18.06
C ILE A 147 -11.74 -3.94 -19.08
N ASP A 148 -11.42 -5.16 -19.48
CA ASP A 148 -12.17 -5.97 -20.43
C ASP A 148 -12.47 -5.23 -21.76
N GLY A 149 -11.53 -4.40 -22.19
CA GLY A 149 -11.62 -3.59 -23.39
C GLY A 149 -12.40 -2.30 -23.26
N ALA A 150 -12.96 -2.02 -22.09
CA ALA A 150 -13.63 -0.75 -21.79
C ALA A 150 -12.69 0.22 -21.07
N SER A 151 -12.64 1.47 -21.51
CA SER A 151 -11.85 2.51 -20.82
C SER A 151 -12.41 2.76 -19.43
N VAL A 152 -11.52 2.74 -18.43
CA VAL A 152 -11.81 3.12 -17.04
C VAL A 152 -11.18 4.45 -16.66
N GLY A 153 -10.56 5.14 -17.62
CA GLY A 153 -9.98 6.47 -17.45
C GLY A 153 -8.46 6.50 -17.61
N SER A 154 -7.89 7.62 -17.20
CA SER A 154 -6.45 7.85 -17.20
C SER A 154 -5.96 8.34 -15.85
N ALA A 155 -4.67 8.18 -15.57
CA ALA A 155 -4.05 8.68 -14.37
C ALA A 155 -2.72 9.36 -14.67
N ASP A 156 -2.53 10.56 -14.13
CA ASP A 156 -1.25 11.23 -14.12
C ASP A 156 -0.33 10.58 -13.09
N LEU A 157 0.89 10.24 -13.50
CA LEU A 157 1.91 9.63 -12.65
C LEU A 157 2.95 10.65 -12.15
N TYR A 158 2.88 11.89 -12.59
CA TYR A 158 3.82 12.93 -12.19
C TYR A 158 3.85 13.14 -10.67
N ARG A 159 5.04 13.36 -10.15
CA ARG A 159 5.26 13.80 -8.77
C ARG A 159 6.60 14.53 -8.65
N ALA A 160 6.58 15.79 -8.20
CA ALA A 160 7.78 16.61 -8.04
C ALA A 160 8.79 16.01 -7.05
N SER A 161 8.31 15.38 -5.98
CA SER A 161 9.12 14.58 -5.05
C SER A 161 8.86 13.11 -5.31
N GLN A 162 9.88 12.37 -5.72
CA GLN A 162 9.78 10.95 -6.02
C GLN A 162 9.23 10.16 -4.84
N ASN A 163 8.16 9.41 -5.07
CA ASN A 163 7.51 8.56 -4.06
C ASN A 163 6.54 7.58 -4.71
N HIS A 164 6.06 6.63 -3.90
CA HIS A 164 4.98 5.74 -4.30
C HIS A 164 3.65 6.50 -4.46
N LYS A 165 2.86 6.04 -5.42
CA LYS A 165 1.49 6.51 -5.68
C LYS A 165 0.59 5.31 -5.90
N ILE A 166 -0.59 5.31 -5.25
CA ILE A 166 -1.62 4.30 -5.48
C ILE A 166 -2.63 4.87 -6.46
N ILE A 167 -2.84 4.16 -7.55
CA ILE A 167 -3.78 4.52 -8.62
C ILE A 167 -4.98 3.58 -8.55
N PRO A 168 -6.18 4.05 -8.20
CA PRO A 168 -7.40 3.27 -8.37
C PRO A 168 -7.65 2.99 -9.85
N VAL A 169 -7.96 1.75 -10.20
CA VAL A 169 -8.28 1.33 -11.57
C VAL A 169 -9.77 1.03 -11.69
N ALA A 170 -10.25 0.09 -10.89
CA ALA A 170 -11.64 -0.33 -10.88
C ALA A 170 -12.06 -0.83 -9.51
N SER A 171 -13.37 -0.79 -9.23
CA SER A 171 -13.99 -1.35 -8.04
C SER A 171 -15.39 -1.87 -8.35
N GLY A 172 -15.84 -2.85 -7.57
CA GLY A 172 -17.17 -3.44 -7.71
C GLY A 172 -17.33 -4.29 -8.98
N LEU A 173 -16.25 -4.84 -9.51
CA LEU A 173 -16.29 -5.82 -10.59
C LEU A 173 -16.89 -7.14 -10.09
N GLU A 174 -17.32 -8.01 -10.98
CA GLU A 174 -17.65 -9.39 -10.64
C GLU A 174 -16.38 -10.12 -10.20
N ASN A 175 -16.47 -11.06 -9.27
CA ASN A 175 -15.31 -11.82 -8.80
C ASN A 175 -14.93 -12.94 -9.80
N THR A 176 -14.51 -12.55 -10.99
CA THR A 176 -14.12 -13.41 -12.11
C THR A 176 -12.77 -12.99 -12.68
N GLU A 177 -12.29 -13.68 -13.72
CA GLU A 177 -11.11 -13.26 -14.47
C GLU A 177 -11.42 -12.02 -15.31
N HIS A 178 -10.58 -11.00 -15.17
CA HIS A 178 -10.61 -9.76 -15.93
C HIS A 178 -9.30 -9.54 -16.68
N THR A 179 -9.37 -8.78 -17.77
CA THR A 179 -8.19 -8.29 -18.48
C THR A 179 -8.01 -6.80 -18.20
N PHE A 180 -6.91 -6.45 -17.56
CA PHE A 180 -6.48 -5.07 -17.38
C PHE A 180 -5.45 -4.71 -18.45
N ARG A 181 -5.68 -3.62 -19.17
CA ARG A 181 -4.73 -3.07 -20.13
C ARG A 181 -4.33 -1.67 -19.73
N LEU A 182 -3.04 -1.42 -19.86
CA LEU A 182 -2.46 -0.12 -19.54
C LEU A 182 -1.62 0.37 -20.72
N THR A 183 -1.71 1.67 -21.03
CA THR A 183 -0.97 2.33 -22.09
C THR A 183 -0.31 3.59 -21.53
N PRO A 184 1.03 3.63 -21.39
CA PRO A 184 1.74 4.85 -21.00
C PRO A 184 1.56 5.95 -22.05
N ARG A 185 1.48 7.19 -21.58
CA ARG A 185 1.39 8.39 -22.41
C ARG A 185 2.47 9.39 -22.02
N GLU A 186 2.99 10.06 -23.00
CA GLU A 186 3.86 11.21 -22.78
C GLU A 186 3.05 12.42 -22.32
N THR A 187 3.62 13.19 -21.41
CA THR A 187 3.09 14.48 -20.93
C THR A 187 4.21 15.52 -21.01
N GLU A 188 3.92 16.77 -20.69
CA GLU A 188 4.93 17.82 -20.59
C GLU A 188 6.05 17.49 -19.58
N ASN A 189 5.78 16.64 -18.59
CA ASN A 189 6.74 16.24 -17.57
C ASN A 189 7.62 15.05 -17.99
N GLY A 190 7.16 14.22 -18.94
CA GLY A 190 7.89 13.06 -19.43
C GLY A 190 7.00 11.88 -19.80
N ASN A 191 7.62 10.70 -19.92
CA ASN A 191 6.96 9.48 -20.37
C ASN A 191 7.31 8.23 -19.56
N GLN A 192 8.01 8.41 -18.42
CA GLN A 192 8.46 7.27 -17.62
C GLN A 192 7.29 6.68 -16.82
N MET A 193 7.28 5.35 -16.74
CA MET A 193 6.37 4.58 -15.92
C MET A 193 7.15 3.49 -15.17
N TYR A 194 6.90 3.38 -13.87
CA TYR A 194 7.47 2.35 -12.99
C TYR A 194 6.34 1.69 -12.21
N LEU A 195 5.84 0.55 -12.68
CA LEU A 195 4.78 -0.21 -12.05
C LEU A 195 5.38 -1.35 -11.21
N ARG A 196 5.01 -1.44 -9.93
CA ARG A 196 5.57 -2.46 -9.05
C ARG A 196 4.57 -3.51 -8.63
N TRP A 197 3.46 -3.09 -8.07
CA TRP A 197 2.49 -4.01 -7.50
C TRP A 197 1.08 -3.73 -7.96
N PHE A 198 0.31 -4.80 -7.93
CA PHE A 198 -1.12 -4.81 -8.15
C PHE A 198 -1.80 -5.15 -6.83
N LEU A 199 -2.76 -4.33 -6.41
CA LEU A 199 -3.58 -4.55 -5.23
C LEU A 199 -4.93 -5.03 -5.70
N ILE A 200 -5.25 -6.28 -5.44
CA ILE A 200 -6.46 -6.96 -5.92
C ILE A 200 -7.29 -7.40 -4.73
N SER A 201 -8.58 -7.11 -4.74
CA SER A 201 -9.54 -7.52 -3.72
C SER A 201 -10.52 -8.56 -4.28
N GLY A 202 -11.14 -9.34 -3.40
CA GLY A 202 -12.22 -10.28 -3.76
C GLY A 202 -11.75 -11.64 -4.24
N SER A 203 -10.46 -11.84 -4.50
CA SER A 203 -9.93 -13.13 -4.94
C SER A 203 -9.46 -13.98 -3.75
N ASP A 204 -10.00 -15.17 -3.61
CA ASP A 204 -9.46 -16.20 -2.71
C ASP A 204 -8.30 -16.97 -3.36
N ASN A 205 -8.08 -16.79 -4.66
CA ASN A 205 -6.99 -17.38 -5.42
C ASN A 205 -5.79 -16.45 -5.45
N HIS A 206 -4.75 -16.80 -4.73
CA HIS A 206 -3.46 -16.12 -4.76
C HIS A 206 -2.67 -16.35 -6.07
N ASN A 207 -3.34 -16.76 -7.13
CA ASN A 207 -2.77 -16.94 -8.45
C ASN A 207 -2.52 -15.59 -9.11
N GLY A 208 -1.64 -14.84 -8.62
CA GLY A 208 -1.13 -13.56 -9.07
C GLY A 208 -1.60 -13.02 -10.42
N ILE A 209 -1.22 -11.84 -10.70
CA ILE A 209 -1.48 -11.23 -12.01
C ILE A 209 -0.53 -11.82 -13.05
N THR A 210 -1.02 -12.12 -14.23
CA THR A 210 -0.23 -12.64 -15.35
C THR A 210 -0.23 -11.69 -16.54
N ILE A 211 0.91 -11.57 -17.23
CA ILE A 211 0.98 -10.82 -18.48
C ILE A 211 0.30 -11.64 -19.60
N VAL A 212 -0.52 -10.96 -20.38
CA VAL A 212 -1.02 -11.48 -21.65
C VAL A 212 0.03 -11.21 -22.71
N LYS A 213 0.56 -12.29 -23.32
CA LYS A 213 1.54 -12.23 -24.41
C LYS A 213 0.86 -12.26 -25.76
#